data_5e0a4611727c6996c49e932744250293
#
_entry.id   5e0a4611727c6996c49e932744250293
#
_cell.length_a   1.000
_cell.length_b   1.000
_cell.length_c   1.000
_cell.angle_alpha   90.00
_cell.angle_beta   90.00
_cell.angle_gamma   90.00
#
_symmetry.space_group_name_H-M   'P 1'
#
loop_
_entity.id
_entity.type
_entity.pdbx_description
1 polymer ?
#
loop_
_entity_poly.entity_id
_entity_poly.type
_entity_poly.pdbx_seq_one_letter_code
_entity_poly.pdbx_strand_id
1 'polypeptide(L)'
;MAKIELTERDGLLAAADAEMERRETAKPPRLHLGMSGGGYCSRRQWYGWLWAAPRSIPARGLCAIDDGNRGEDVIAARLQAAPGSSLLTRDPETGRQFEVVDAGGHVAGHMDGVVYGHPAAPKTPHVWECKVVNQRKFDTFRKLKAKDGEKATLRQWDYVYWVQAQLYMLHGGYTRHWTTVASAGCRDWDGCRTEFVRDEAEYLAERMRSMVENVGELPERVAETPKAPDCMWCDYKEICHEGAPVALNCRTCSFARPVDGPQWLCTKHKKYLDAGEQAAGCGDYSKREAMA
;
A
#
# COMPACT_ATOMS: atom_id res chain seq x y z
N MET A 1 34.09 3.27 -20.03
CA MET A 1 33.09 2.33 -19.43
C MET A 1 32.46 1.55 -20.59
N ALA A 2 32.63 0.24 -20.63
CA ALA A 2 31.98 -0.59 -21.63
C ALA A 2 30.46 -0.50 -21.43
N LYS A 3 29.70 -0.14 -22.49
CA LYS A 3 28.27 -0.31 -22.53
C LYS A 3 28.00 -1.81 -22.44
N ILE A 4 27.37 -2.26 -21.35
CA ILE A 4 26.80 -3.60 -21.30
C ILE A 4 25.59 -3.52 -22.23
N GLU A 5 25.70 -4.07 -23.44
CA GLU A 5 24.53 -4.36 -24.28
C GLU A 5 23.73 -5.43 -23.53
N LEU A 6 22.54 -5.04 -23.08
CA LEU A 6 21.58 -6.01 -22.59
C LEU A 6 21.21 -6.90 -23.78
N THR A 7 21.67 -8.16 -23.76
CA THR A 7 21.22 -9.17 -24.69
C THR A 7 19.70 -9.24 -24.65
N GLU A 8 19.05 -9.36 -25.80
CA GLU A 8 17.59 -9.59 -25.85
C GLU A 8 17.25 -10.76 -24.92
N ARG A 9 16.23 -10.56 -24.10
CA ARG A 9 15.75 -11.62 -23.21
C ARG A 9 15.24 -12.76 -24.06
N ASP A 10 15.50 -14.01 -23.64
CA ASP A 10 14.98 -15.20 -24.27
C ASP A 10 13.47 -15.09 -24.54
N GLY A 11 13.03 -15.45 -25.76
CA GLY A 11 11.65 -15.22 -26.21
C GLY A 11 10.60 -15.91 -25.34
N LEU A 12 10.90 -17.08 -24.77
CA LEU A 12 10.00 -17.77 -23.85
C LEU A 12 9.88 -17.02 -22.51
N LEU A 13 10.97 -16.47 -22.00
CA LEU A 13 10.95 -15.67 -20.78
C LEU A 13 10.20 -14.34 -20.99
N ALA A 14 10.38 -13.70 -22.14
CA ALA A 14 9.63 -12.50 -22.49
C ALA A 14 8.11 -12.78 -22.61
N ALA A 15 7.73 -13.90 -23.20
CA ALA A 15 6.33 -14.32 -23.28
C ALA A 15 5.73 -14.62 -21.89
N ALA A 16 6.50 -15.23 -20.99
CA ALA A 16 6.08 -15.47 -19.62
C ALA A 16 5.87 -14.15 -18.83
N ASP A 17 6.78 -13.19 -18.98
CA ASP A 17 6.65 -11.86 -18.39
C ASP A 17 5.39 -11.14 -18.89
N ALA A 18 5.17 -11.12 -20.20
CA ALA A 18 3.98 -10.50 -20.80
C ALA A 18 2.67 -11.14 -20.29
N GLU A 19 2.65 -12.46 -20.12
CA GLU A 19 1.49 -13.16 -19.59
C GLU A 19 1.26 -12.84 -18.10
N MET A 20 2.31 -12.71 -17.28
CA MET A 20 2.19 -12.25 -15.90
C MET A 20 1.58 -10.84 -15.81
N GLU A 21 2.07 -9.92 -16.62
CA GLU A 21 1.57 -8.53 -16.68
C GLU A 21 0.11 -8.48 -17.16
N ARG A 22 -0.24 -9.27 -18.18
CA ARG A 22 -1.61 -9.39 -18.68
C ARG A 22 -2.58 -9.90 -17.61
N ARG A 23 -2.19 -10.95 -16.89
CA ARG A 23 -3.00 -11.49 -15.77
C ARG A 23 -3.18 -10.49 -14.64
N GLU A 24 -2.13 -9.73 -14.32
CA GLU A 24 -2.21 -8.71 -13.27
C GLU A 24 -3.13 -7.56 -13.66
N THR A 25 -3.04 -7.10 -14.91
CA THR A 25 -3.90 -6.03 -15.44
C THR A 25 -5.38 -6.46 -15.50
N ALA A 26 -5.65 -7.76 -15.68
CA ALA A 26 -7.01 -8.30 -15.72
C ALA A 26 -7.64 -8.45 -14.31
N LYS A 27 -6.87 -8.30 -13.23
CA LYS A 27 -7.43 -8.35 -11.86
C LYS A 27 -8.31 -7.13 -11.58
N PRO A 28 -9.40 -7.32 -10.81
CA PRO A 28 -10.22 -6.18 -10.39
C PRO A 28 -9.37 -5.20 -9.58
N PRO A 29 -9.58 -3.89 -9.76
CA PRO A 29 -8.86 -2.90 -9.01
C PRO A 29 -9.26 -2.90 -7.54
N ARG A 30 -8.37 -2.42 -6.66
CA ARG A 30 -8.65 -2.33 -5.22
C ARG A 30 -9.83 -1.38 -4.97
N LEU A 31 -10.75 -1.80 -4.11
CA LEU A 31 -11.99 -1.05 -3.84
C LEU A 31 -11.80 0.10 -2.83
N HIS A 32 -10.78 0.05 -2.01
CA HIS A 32 -10.50 1.01 -0.93
C HIS A 32 -9.13 1.68 -1.07
N LEU A 33 -8.96 2.83 -0.46
CA LEU A 33 -7.66 3.43 -0.18
C LEU A 33 -6.90 2.53 0.78
N GLY A 34 -5.74 2.06 0.37
CA GLY A 34 -4.92 1.18 1.21
C GLY A 34 -4.10 1.96 2.23
N MET A 35 -4.22 1.64 3.51
CA MET A 35 -3.39 2.24 4.57
C MET A 35 -1.90 1.99 4.34
N SER A 36 -1.52 0.89 3.67
CA SER A 36 -0.14 0.62 3.26
C SER A 36 0.46 1.66 2.30
N GLY A 37 -0.40 2.42 1.63
CA GLY A 37 -0.01 3.54 0.77
C GLY A 37 -0.15 4.91 1.43
N GLY A 38 -0.58 4.98 2.70
CA GLY A 38 -0.89 6.23 3.40
C GLY A 38 0.27 7.24 3.46
N GLY A 39 1.51 6.78 3.34
CA GLY A 39 2.70 7.64 3.28
C GLY A 39 2.99 8.28 1.91
N TYR A 40 2.32 7.85 0.85
CA TYR A 40 2.50 8.45 -0.47
C TYR A 40 1.80 9.82 -0.59
N CYS A 41 2.12 10.53 -1.67
CA CYS A 41 1.43 11.74 -2.10
C CYS A 41 -0.10 11.53 -2.13
N SER A 42 -0.86 12.46 -1.55
CA SER A 42 -2.33 12.37 -1.50
C SER A 42 -2.96 12.30 -2.89
N ARG A 43 -2.44 13.06 -3.86
CA ARG A 43 -2.90 13.03 -5.25
C ARG A 43 -2.65 11.66 -5.91
N ARG A 44 -1.49 11.02 -5.67
CA ARG A 44 -1.23 9.65 -6.12
C ARG A 44 -2.24 8.66 -5.56
N GLN A 45 -2.53 8.75 -4.26
CA GLN A 45 -3.50 7.90 -3.59
C GLN A 45 -4.91 8.12 -4.13
N TRP A 46 -5.31 9.36 -4.32
CA TRP A 46 -6.61 9.76 -4.86
C TRP A 46 -6.82 9.24 -6.29
N TYR A 47 -5.84 9.42 -7.20
CA TYR A 47 -5.89 8.84 -8.53
C TYR A 47 -6.00 7.31 -8.50
N GLY A 48 -5.25 6.65 -7.63
CA GLY A 48 -5.30 5.19 -7.47
C GLY A 48 -6.67 4.69 -7.01
N TRP A 49 -7.26 5.37 -6.04
CA TRP A 49 -8.58 5.02 -5.53
C TRP A 49 -9.70 5.29 -6.52
N LEU A 50 -9.55 6.31 -7.37
CA LEU A 50 -10.50 6.62 -8.45
C LEU A 50 -10.24 5.82 -9.73
N TRP A 51 -9.26 4.94 -9.73
CA TRP A 51 -8.88 4.13 -10.89
C TRP A 51 -8.61 5.00 -12.13
N ALA A 52 -7.91 6.12 -11.94
CA ALA A 52 -7.64 7.12 -12.96
C ALA A 52 -6.76 6.61 -14.11
N ALA A 53 -5.98 5.55 -13.89
CA ALA A 53 -5.26 4.82 -14.91
C ALA A 53 -5.43 3.30 -14.72
N PRO A 54 -5.30 2.50 -15.77
CA PRO A 54 -5.21 1.05 -15.65
C PRO A 54 -4.03 0.65 -14.75
N ARG A 55 -4.24 -0.39 -13.93
CA ARG A 55 -3.15 -0.94 -13.14
C ARG A 55 -2.12 -1.58 -14.07
N SER A 56 -0.88 -1.18 -13.95
CA SER A 56 0.25 -1.74 -14.70
C SER A 56 1.41 -1.98 -13.74
N ILE A 57 1.80 -3.24 -13.57
CA ILE A 57 2.95 -3.63 -12.77
C ILE A 57 3.87 -4.44 -13.68
N PRO A 58 5.10 -3.96 -13.95
CA PRO A 58 6.06 -4.72 -14.74
C PRO A 58 6.37 -6.08 -14.12
N ALA A 59 6.68 -7.08 -14.93
CA ALA A 59 6.94 -8.45 -14.48
C ALA A 59 7.97 -8.54 -13.35
N ARG A 60 9.01 -7.71 -13.40
CA ARG A 60 9.99 -7.60 -12.30
C ARG A 60 9.35 -7.16 -10.98
N GLY A 61 8.37 -6.27 -11.02
CA GLY A 61 7.62 -5.83 -9.85
C GLY A 61 6.74 -6.96 -9.31
N LEU A 62 6.11 -7.74 -10.20
CA LEU A 62 5.32 -8.92 -9.84
C LEU A 62 6.18 -9.99 -9.17
N CYS A 63 7.39 -10.26 -9.68
CA CYS A 63 8.33 -11.16 -9.03
C CYS A 63 8.71 -10.68 -7.63
N ALA A 64 8.87 -9.37 -7.43
CA ALA A 64 9.17 -8.82 -6.10
C ALA A 64 7.98 -8.94 -5.13
N ILE A 65 6.74 -8.83 -5.62
CA ILE A 65 5.53 -9.08 -4.83
C ILE A 65 5.45 -10.56 -4.43
N ASP A 66 5.73 -11.48 -5.35
CA ASP A 66 5.77 -12.91 -5.08
C ASP A 66 6.84 -13.29 -4.05
N ASP A 67 8.03 -12.68 -4.13
CA ASP A 67 9.08 -12.86 -3.13
C ASP A 67 8.63 -12.33 -1.76
N GLY A 68 7.90 -11.19 -1.74
CA GLY A 68 7.31 -10.63 -0.54
C GLY A 68 6.35 -11.61 0.13
N ASN A 69 5.36 -12.09 -0.61
CA ASN A 69 4.33 -12.99 -0.10
C ASN A 69 4.94 -14.31 0.45
N ARG A 70 5.83 -14.95 -0.33
CA ARG A 70 6.50 -16.17 0.11
C ARG A 70 7.41 -15.96 1.32
N GLY A 71 8.09 -14.82 1.35
CA GLY A 71 8.99 -14.49 2.45
C GLY A 71 8.25 -14.16 3.74
N GLU A 72 7.08 -13.54 3.67
CA GLU A 72 6.19 -13.34 4.82
C GLU A 72 5.83 -14.67 5.48
N ASP A 73 5.37 -15.66 4.69
CA ASP A 73 5.06 -17.01 5.20
C ASP A 73 6.28 -17.68 5.88
N VAL A 74 7.47 -17.55 5.27
CA VAL A 74 8.70 -18.11 5.81
C VAL A 74 9.08 -17.46 7.15
N ILE A 75 9.00 -16.14 7.24
CA ILE A 75 9.33 -15.41 8.47
C ILE A 75 8.28 -15.67 9.54
N ALA A 76 6.99 -15.68 9.19
CA ALA A 76 5.91 -16.03 10.11
C ALA A 76 6.13 -17.41 10.75
N ALA A 77 6.41 -18.43 9.94
CA ALA A 77 6.68 -19.78 10.44
C ALA A 77 7.87 -19.84 11.39
N ARG A 78 8.97 -19.11 11.12
CA ARG A 78 10.13 -19.02 12.01
C ARG A 78 9.79 -18.36 13.33
N LEU A 79 9.01 -17.28 13.30
CA LEU A 79 8.59 -16.55 14.50
C LEU A 79 7.64 -17.39 15.35
N GLN A 80 6.70 -18.10 14.73
CA GLN A 80 5.77 -19.01 15.41
C GLN A 80 6.48 -20.18 16.08
N ALA A 81 7.61 -20.62 15.54
CA ALA A 81 8.45 -21.66 16.14
C ALA A 81 9.36 -21.13 17.27
N ALA A 82 9.48 -19.82 17.47
CA ALA A 82 10.37 -19.25 18.47
C ALA A 82 9.81 -19.42 19.89
N PRO A 83 10.59 -19.96 20.86
CA PRO A 83 10.11 -20.12 22.23
C PRO A 83 9.75 -18.80 22.90
N GLY A 84 8.61 -18.78 23.60
CA GLY A 84 8.18 -17.63 24.39
C GLY A 84 7.52 -16.49 23.60
N SER A 85 7.40 -16.60 22.27
CA SER A 85 6.62 -15.70 21.44
C SER A 85 5.36 -16.38 20.95
N SER A 86 4.32 -15.56 20.69
CA SER A 86 3.09 -16.00 20.02
C SER A 86 2.77 -15.02 18.91
N LEU A 87 2.99 -15.44 17.68
CA LEU A 87 2.59 -14.68 16.49
C LEU A 87 1.27 -15.23 15.95
N LEU A 88 0.26 -14.37 15.91
CA LEU A 88 -1.03 -14.63 15.28
C LEU A 88 -1.04 -13.91 13.92
N THR A 89 -1.13 -14.65 12.83
CA THR A 89 -1.28 -14.10 11.46
C THR A 89 -2.74 -13.95 11.04
N ARG A 90 -3.64 -14.48 11.86
CA ARG A 90 -5.09 -14.38 11.71
C ARG A 90 -5.74 -14.10 13.05
N ASP A 91 -6.82 -13.35 12.99
CA ASP A 91 -7.68 -13.11 14.13
C ASP A 91 -8.28 -14.45 14.61
N PRO A 92 -8.06 -14.86 15.86
CA PRO A 92 -8.55 -16.13 16.37
C PRO A 92 -10.08 -16.23 16.47
N GLU A 93 -10.78 -15.10 16.53
CA GLU A 93 -12.26 -15.08 16.60
C GLU A 93 -12.90 -15.28 15.23
N THR A 94 -12.32 -14.65 14.20
CA THR A 94 -12.91 -14.66 12.85
C THR A 94 -12.22 -15.63 11.88
N GLY A 95 -11.02 -16.09 12.18
CA GLY A 95 -10.16 -16.88 11.30
C GLY A 95 -9.63 -16.11 10.08
N ARG A 96 -9.94 -14.80 9.97
CA ARG A 96 -9.54 -13.93 8.87
C ARG A 96 -8.24 -13.19 9.21
N GLN A 97 -7.61 -12.59 8.21
CA GLN A 97 -6.52 -11.64 8.43
C GLN A 97 -7.03 -10.46 9.27
N PHE A 98 -6.19 -9.92 10.15
CA PHE A 98 -6.54 -8.73 10.92
C PHE A 98 -6.78 -7.56 9.98
N GLU A 99 -7.98 -7.01 10.04
CA GLU A 99 -8.40 -5.89 9.21
C GLU A 99 -8.67 -4.66 10.06
N VAL A 100 -8.28 -3.51 9.55
CA VAL A 100 -8.63 -2.20 10.11
C VAL A 100 -9.29 -1.36 9.02
N VAL A 101 -10.33 -0.63 9.39
CA VAL A 101 -11.13 0.17 8.46
C VAL A 101 -11.37 1.58 8.99
N ASP A 102 -11.56 2.53 8.07
CA ASP A 102 -11.92 3.91 8.35
C ASP A 102 -12.77 4.48 7.21
N ALA A 103 -13.27 5.70 7.35
CA ALA A 103 -14.07 6.41 6.34
C ALA A 103 -15.20 5.53 5.74
N GLY A 104 -16.00 4.89 6.61
CA GLY A 104 -17.10 4.03 6.17
C GLY A 104 -16.66 2.80 5.36
N GLY A 105 -15.39 2.35 5.51
CA GLY A 105 -14.81 1.23 4.76
C GLY A 105 -14.12 1.62 3.45
N HIS A 106 -14.11 2.90 3.10
CA HIS A 106 -13.37 3.40 1.93
C HIS A 106 -11.86 3.48 2.17
N VAL A 107 -11.42 3.45 3.43
CA VAL A 107 -10.02 3.31 3.83
C VAL A 107 -9.88 2.00 4.58
N ALA A 108 -8.94 1.15 4.18
CA ALA A 108 -8.74 -0.14 4.85
C ALA A 108 -7.28 -0.60 4.78
N GLY A 109 -6.93 -1.49 5.70
CA GLY A 109 -5.63 -2.14 5.75
C GLY A 109 -5.71 -3.50 6.41
N HIS A 110 -4.77 -4.38 6.05
CA HIS A 110 -4.63 -5.70 6.65
C HIS A 110 -3.25 -5.79 7.28
N MET A 111 -3.20 -6.16 8.55
CA MET A 111 -1.96 -6.42 9.27
C MET A 111 -1.47 -7.83 8.95
N ASP A 112 -0.17 -8.01 8.80
CA ASP A 112 0.41 -9.34 8.59
C ASP A 112 0.25 -10.21 9.87
N GLY A 113 0.13 -9.56 11.03
CA GLY A 113 -0.18 -10.25 12.28
C GLY A 113 -0.08 -9.39 13.53
N VAL A 114 -0.23 -10.07 14.67
CA VAL A 114 -0.01 -9.50 16.01
C VAL A 114 0.89 -10.46 16.79
N VAL A 115 1.96 -9.93 17.37
CA VAL A 115 2.92 -10.71 18.16
C VAL A 115 2.80 -10.35 19.65
N TYR A 116 2.75 -11.40 20.47
CA TYR A 116 2.79 -11.35 21.93
C TYR A 116 4.13 -11.88 22.43
N GLY A 117 4.55 -11.50 23.64
CA GLY A 117 5.77 -12.01 24.24
C GLY A 117 7.07 -11.47 23.64
N HIS A 118 7.04 -10.34 22.91
CA HIS A 118 8.27 -9.74 22.40
C HIS A 118 9.22 -9.41 23.56
N PRO A 119 10.50 -9.90 23.58
CA PRO A 119 11.37 -9.81 24.76
C PRO A 119 11.55 -8.42 25.34
N ALA A 120 11.57 -7.38 24.50
CA ALA A 120 11.73 -6.00 24.93
C ALA A 120 10.44 -5.36 25.50
N ALA A 121 9.28 -5.99 25.34
CA ALA A 121 8.00 -5.55 25.91
C ALA A 121 7.02 -6.73 26.00
N PRO A 122 7.28 -7.73 26.87
CA PRO A 122 6.59 -9.02 26.84
C PRO A 122 5.10 -8.97 27.17
N LYS A 123 4.65 -7.90 27.82
CA LYS A 123 3.23 -7.71 28.19
C LYS A 123 2.44 -6.90 27.16
N THR A 124 3.10 -6.31 26.17
CA THR A 124 2.46 -5.41 25.21
C THR A 124 2.38 -6.10 23.84
N PRO A 125 1.20 -6.26 23.25
CA PRO A 125 1.09 -6.77 21.88
C PRO A 125 1.67 -5.76 20.90
N HIS A 126 2.30 -6.29 19.84
CA HIS A 126 2.82 -5.49 18.74
C HIS A 126 2.11 -5.87 17.45
N VAL A 127 1.67 -4.89 16.69
CA VAL A 127 1.35 -5.13 15.28
C VAL A 127 2.62 -5.66 14.61
N TRP A 128 2.52 -6.77 13.91
CA TRP A 128 3.63 -7.34 13.15
C TRP A 128 3.45 -7.05 11.67
N GLU A 129 4.54 -6.68 11.03
CA GLU A 129 4.63 -6.45 9.58
C GLU A 129 5.93 -7.02 9.05
N CYS A 130 5.87 -7.73 7.93
CA CYS A 130 7.03 -8.34 7.28
C CYS A 130 7.36 -7.60 5.98
N LYS A 131 8.64 -7.30 5.76
CA LYS A 131 9.12 -6.70 4.53
C LYS A 131 10.27 -7.50 3.95
N VAL A 132 10.09 -8.06 2.75
CA VAL A 132 11.16 -8.70 2.01
C VAL A 132 11.69 -7.70 0.98
N VAL A 133 12.99 -7.43 1.03
CA VAL A 133 13.61 -6.39 0.21
C VAL A 133 14.92 -6.90 -0.41
N ASN A 134 15.42 -6.18 -1.43
CA ASN A 134 16.74 -6.51 -1.97
C ASN A 134 17.85 -6.27 -0.93
N GLN A 135 19.00 -6.92 -1.13
CA GLN A 135 20.12 -6.90 -0.19
C GLN A 135 20.56 -5.47 0.15
N ARG A 136 20.64 -4.57 -0.83
CA ARG A 136 21.07 -3.18 -0.61
C ARG A 136 20.12 -2.43 0.35
N LYS A 137 18.81 -2.61 0.18
CA LYS A 137 17.80 -1.97 1.05
C LYS A 137 17.85 -2.60 2.46
N PHE A 138 18.07 -3.90 2.58
CA PHE A 138 18.30 -4.59 3.84
C PHE A 138 19.56 -4.09 4.58
N ASP A 139 20.68 -3.97 3.88
CA ASP A 139 21.92 -3.45 4.46
C ASP A 139 21.76 -2.01 4.95
N THR A 140 21.01 -1.19 4.22
CA THR A 140 20.66 0.19 4.63
C THR A 140 19.85 0.17 5.93
N PHE A 141 18.86 -0.72 6.04
CA PHE A 141 18.08 -0.89 7.27
C PHE A 141 18.98 -1.20 8.47
N ARG A 142 19.86 -2.18 8.35
CA ARG A 142 20.80 -2.56 9.43
C ARG A 142 21.75 -1.43 9.83
N LYS A 143 22.25 -0.68 8.86
CA LYS A 143 23.12 0.48 9.11
C LYS A 143 22.39 1.57 9.91
N LEU A 144 21.15 1.89 9.53
CA LEU A 144 20.34 2.88 10.24
C LEU A 144 20.01 2.39 11.66
N LYS A 145 19.65 1.13 11.82
CA LYS A 145 19.37 0.55 13.14
C LYS A 145 20.59 0.61 14.06
N ALA A 146 21.78 0.30 13.54
CA ALA A 146 23.00 0.36 14.32
C ALA A 146 23.38 1.80 14.70
N LYS A 147 23.09 2.78 13.84
CA LYS A 147 23.43 4.18 14.05
C LYS A 147 22.44 4.89 14.99
N ASP A 148 21.15 4.76 14.73
CA ASP A 148 20.10 5.61 15.30
C ASP A 148 19.19 4.87 16.28
N GLY A 149 19.41 3.56 16.47
CA GLY A 149 18.61 2.70 17.34
C GLY A 149 17.30 2.24 16.70
N GLU A 150 16.74 1.14 17.22
CA GLU A 150 15.61 0.47 16.60
C GLU A 150 14.35 1.33 16.44
N LYS A 151 14.04 2.22 17.40
CA LYS A 151 12.81 3.02 17.39
C LYS A 151 12.77 4.10 16.31
N ALA A 152 13.92 4.62 15.91
CA ALA A 152 14.04 5.62 14.86
C ALA A 152 14.16 5.01 13.46
N THR A 153 14.53 3.74 13.39
CA THR A 153 14.93 3.08 12.15
C THR A 153 13.85 3.10 11.08
N LEU A 154 12.63 2.67 11.38
CA LEU A 154 11.59 2.51 10.38
C LEU A 154 11.27 3.82 9.67
N ARG A 155 11.11 4.91 10.41
CA ARG A 155 10.81 6.24 9.87
C ARG A 155 11.88 6.76 8.93
N GLN A 156 13.15 6.54 9.26
CA GLN A 156 14.29 6.99 8.45
C GLN A 156 14.55 6.08 7.25
N TRP A 157 14.27 4.78 7.40
CA TRP A 157 14.51 3.80 6.35
C TRP A 157 13.45 3.83 5.26
N ASP A 158 12.18 3.93 5.67
CA ASP A 158 11.04 3.98 4.75
C ASP A 158 9.84 4.66 5.44
N TYR A 159 9.62 5.93 5.07
CA TYR A 159 8.55 6.73 5.65
C TYR A 159 7.15 6.14 5.34
N VAL A 160 6.96 5.51 4.17
CA VAL A 160 5.67 4.89 3.81
C VAL A 160 5.35 3.72 4.74
N TYR A 161 6.33 2.89 5.06
CA TYR A 161 6.15 1.80 6.02
C TYR A 161 5.94 2.31 7.45
N TRP A 162 6.59 3.41 7.81
CA TRP A 162 6.34 4.03 9.11
C TRP A 162 4.92 4.57 9.22
N VAL A 163 4.39 5.23 8.17
CA VAL A 163 3.00 5.69 8.12
C VAL A 163 2.03 4.52 8.20
N GLN A 164 2.27 3.43 7.48
CA GLN A 164 1.49 2.20 7.59
C GLN A 164 1.42 1.70 9.03
N ALA A 165 2.57 1.65 9.72
CA ALA A 165 2.65 1.24 11.11
C ALA A 165 1.83 2.15 12.05
N GLN A 166 1.87 3.48 11.86
CA GLN A 166 1.10 4.42 12.65
C GLN A 166 -0.41 4.25 12.44
N LEU A 167 -0.86 4.12 11.20
CA LEU A 167 -2.27 3.90 10.86
C LEU A 167 -2.79 2.56 11.43
N TYR A 168 -2.00 1.50 11.34
CA TYR A 168 -2.38 0.20 11.90
C TYR A 168 -2.46 0.24 13.43
N MET A 169 -1.54 0.93 14.10
CA MET A 169 -1.61 1.12 15.54
C MET A 169 -2.84 1.95 15.95
N LEU A 170 -3.13 3.03 15.22
CA LEU A 170 -4.28 3.90 15.50
C LEU A 170 -5.59 3.12 15.43
N HIS A 171 -5.85 2.49 14.29
CA HIS A 171 -7.14 1.84 14.03
C HIS A 171 -7.27 0.48 14.69
N GLY A 172 -6.16 -0.21 14.97
CA GLY A 172 -6.13 -1.49 15.70
C GLY A 172 -6.09 -1.32 17.24
N GLY A 173 -5.94 -0.09 17.76
CA GLY A 173 -5.83 0.16 19.19
C GLY A 173 -4.50 -0.29 19.81
N TYR A 174 -3.44 -0.40 19.02
CA TYR A 174 -2.11 -0.82 19.47
C TYR A 174 -1.22 0.38 19.78
N THR A 175 -0.24 0.17 20.66
CA THR A 175 0.77 1.20 21.00
C THR A 175 2.18 0.82 20.57
N ARG A 176 2.35 -0.36 19.98
CA ARG A 176 3.64 -0.87 19.53
C ARG A 176 3.48 -1.56 18.17
N HIS A 177 4.49 -1.39 17.36
CA HIS A 177 4.62 -2.08 16.08
C HIS A 177 6.01 -2.71 15.97
N TRP A 178 6.10 -3.87 15.35
CA TRP A 178 7.35 -4.55 15.08
C TRP A 178 7.45 -4.94 13.62
N THR A 179 8.38 -4.30 12.91
CA THR A 179 8.68 -4.64 11.52
C THR A 179 9.82 -5.65 11.49
N THR A 180 9.60 -6.78 10.85
CA THR A 180 10.68 -7.69 10.44
C THR A 180 11.04 -7.39 9.00
N VAL A 181 12.35 -7.30 8.72
CA VAL A 181 12.88 -7.05 7.38
C VAL A 181 13.77 -8.22 7.01
N ALA A 182 13.53 -8.81 5.85
CA ALA A 182 14.34 -9.90 5.32
C ALA A 182 14.94 -9.52 3.95
N SER A 183 16.13 -10.05 3.67
CA SER A 183 16.70 -10.01 2.33
C SER A 183 15.93 -10.97 1.39
N ALA A 184 16.02 -10.77 0.09
CA ALA A 184 15.46 -11.70 -0.90
C ALA A 184 15.92 -13.15 -0.63
N GLY A 185 14.96 -14.08 -0.61
CA GLY A 185 15.20 -15.47 -0.20
C GLY A 185 15.27 -15.70 1.33
N CYS A 186 15.03 -14.68 2.14
CA CYS A 186 14.94 -14.74 3.61
C CYS A 186 16.18 -15.38 4.31
N ARG A 187 17.38 -15.20 3.74
CA ARG A 187 18.63 -15.71 4.33
C ARG A 187 19.08 -14.87 5.50
N ASP A 188 19.02 -13.56 5.33
CA ASP A 188 19.31 -12.57 6.37
C ASP A 188 18.01 -11.87 6.76
N TRP A 189 17.81 -11.66 8.04
CA TRP A 189 16.65 -10.96 8.56
C TRP A 189 16.97 -10.29 9.89
N ASP A 190 16.27 -9.20 10.14
CA ASP A 190 16.39 -8.39 11.36
C ASP A 190 15.04 -7.69 11.60
N GLY A 191 14.88 -6.96 12.68
CA GLY A 191 13.64 -6.24 12.97
C GLY A 191 13.88 -4.96 13.75
N CYS A 192 12.88 -4.08 13.73
CA CYS A 192 12.85 -2.90 14.58
C CYS A 192 11.45 -2.67 15.14
N ARG A 193 11.39 -2.13 16.34
CA ARG A 193 10.14 -1.71 16.98
C ARG A 193 9.88 -0.24 16.69
N THR A 194 8.60 0.08 16.51
CA THR A 194 8.13 1.45 16.32
C THR A 194 7.08 1.76 17.38
N GLU A 195 7.18 2.93 17.98
CA GLU A 195 6.22 3.43 18.95
C GLU A 195 5.11 4.23 18.27
N PHE A 196 3.94 4.22 18.90
CA PHE A 196 2.79 4.99 18.42
C PHE A 196 2.99 6.48 18.69
N VAL A 197 2.81 7.31 17.68
CA VAL A 197 2.84 8.76 17.71
C VAL A 197 1.45 9.27 17.37
N ARG A 198 0.62 9.45 18.40
CA ARG A 198 -0.83 9.71 18.27
C ARG A 198 -1.14 10.87 17.33
N ASP A 199 -0.59 12.04 17.56
CA ASP A 199 -0.93 13.25 16.81
C ASP A 199 -0.60 13.10 15.32
N GLU A 200 0.54 12.47 15.00
CA GLU A 200 0.92 12.20 13.60
C GLU A 200 0.00 11.13 12.97
N ALA A 201 -0.36 10.09 13.71
CA ALA A 201 -1.25 9.04 13.23
C ALA A 201 -2.67 9.59 12.94
N GLU A 202 -3.19 10.43 13.84
CA GLU A 202 -4.50 11.09 13.69
C GLU A 202 -4.49 12.04 12.49
N TYR A 203 -3.43 12.84 12.30
CA TYR A 203 -3.26 13.70 11.13
C TYR A 203 -3.23 12.89 9.82
N LEU A 204 -2.51 11.77 9.80
CA LEU A 204 -2.43 10.89 8.62
C LEU A 204 -3.76 10.23 8.29
N ALA A 205 -4.50 9.79 9.31
CA ALA A 205 -5.84 9.23 9.15
C ALA A 205 -6.82 10.28 8.61
N GLU A 206 -6.79 11.50 9.17
CA GLU A 206 -7.62 12.61 8.72
C GLU A 206 -7.34 12.97 7.26
N ARG A 207 -6.07 12.98 6.86
CA ARG A 207 -5.71 13.20 5.45
C ARG A 207 -6.33 12.15 4.52
N MET A 208 -6.43 10.89 4.96
CA MET A 208 -7.07 9.83 4.16
C MET A 208 -8.60 9.97 4.14
N ARG A 209 -9.22 10.32 5.28
CA ARG A 209 -10.67 10.60 5.35
C ARG A 209 -11.06 11.75 4.44
N SER A 210 -10.31 12.85 4.50
CA SER A 210 -10.55 14.03 3.68
C SER A 210 -10.56 13.72 2.19
N MET A 211 -9.73 12.79 1.69
CA MET A 211 -9.78 12.35 0.29
C MET A 211 -11.09 11.64 -0.07
N VAL A 212 -11.71 10.96 0.88
CA VAL A 212 -13.01 10.28 0.69
C VAL A 212 -14.15 11.27 0.76
N GLU A 213 -14.16 12.12 1.77
CA GLU A 213 -15.21 13.12 2.01
C GLU A 213 -15.25 14.17 0.88
N ASN A 214 -14.06 14.60 0.44
CA ASN A 214 -13.88 15.62 -0.59
C ASN A 214 -13.48 14.99 -1.93
N VAL A 215 -14.12 13.89 -2.32
CA VAL A 215 -13.78 13.13 -3.54
C VAL A 215 -13.80 13.97 -4.82
N GLY A 216 -14.51 15.11 -4.82
CA GLY A 216 -14.57 16.07 -5.92
C GLY A 216 -13.41 17.04 -5.98
N GLU A 217 -12.55 17.08 -4.98
CA GLU A 217 -11.43 18.02 -4.86
C GLU A 217 -10.11 17.32 -5.18
N LEU A 218 -9.31 17.96 -6.03
CA LEU A 218 -8.01 17.45 -6.40
C LEU A 218 -6.99 17.74 -5.29
N PRO A 219 -6.42 16.73 -4.61
CA PRO A 219 -5.41 16.95 -3.59
C PRO A 219 -4.18 17.68 -4.14
N GLU A 220 -3.48 18.43 -3.30
CA GLU A 220 -2.24 19.12 -3.69
C GLU A 220 -1.15 18.17 -4.15
N ARG A 221 -0.28 18.65 -5.02
CA ARG A 221 0.92 17.93 -5.45
C ARG A 221 1.96 17.95 -4.33
N VAL A 222 2.71 16.87 -4.24
CA VAL A 222 3.89 16.84 -3.36
C VAL A 222 5.06 17.62 -3.96
N ALA A 223 5.07 17.82 -5.28
CA ALA A 223 6.09 18.60 -5.98
C ALA A 223 5.57 19.13 -7.33
N GLU A 224 6.13 20.24 -7.78
CA GLU A 224 5.73 20.92 -9.03
C GLU A 224 6.34 20.28 -10.28
N THR A 225 7.36 19.46 -10.15
CA THR A 225 8.06 18.85 -11.30
C THR A 225 7.92 17.32 -11.30
N PRO A 226 7.66 16.70 -12.48
CA PRO A 226 7.63 15.24 -12.60
C PRO A 226 8.99 14.56 -12.35
N LYS A 227 10.09 15.35 -12.28
CA LYS A 227 11.44 14.87 -11.99
C LYS A 227 11.76 14.76 -10.50
N ALA A 228 10.87 15.26 -9.63
CA ALA A 228 11.06 15.11 -8.19
C ALA A 228 11.09 13.63 -7.78
N PRO A 229 11.84 13.24 -6.75
CA PRO A 229 11.97 11.85 -6.32
C PRO A 229 10.63 11.13 -6.12
N ASP A 230 9.66 11.81 -5.49
CA ASP A 230 8.33 11.26 -5.23
C ASP A 230 7.45 11.12 -6.48
N CYS A 231 7.77 11.87 -7.56
CA CYS A 231 7.01 11.87 -8.82
C CYS A 231 7.66 11.00 -9.89
N MET A 232 8.98 10.82 -9.87
CA MET A 232 9.74 10.13 -10.91
C MET A 232 9.22 8.72 -11.20
N TRP A 233 8.80 8.01 -10.16
CA TRP A 233 8.28 6.64 -10.23
C TRP A 233 6.78 6.55 -9.92
N CYS A 234 6.04 7.66 -10.07
CA CYS A 234 4.62 7.69 -9.83
C CYS A 234 3.84 7.20 -11.05
N ASP A 235 2.95 6.24 -10.86
CA ASP A 235 2.12 5.66 -11.92
C ASP A 235 1.17 6.69 -12.57
N TYR A 236 0.90 7.79 -11.88
CA TYR A 236 -0.01 8.87 -12.31
C TYR A 236 0.73 10.14 -12.74
N LYS A 237 2.04 10.05 -12.98
CA LYS A 237 2.89 11.19 -13.32
C LYS A 237 2.38 11.94 -14.57
N GLU A 238 2.05 11.22 -15.60
CA GLU A 238 1.56 11.79 -16.86
C GLU A 238 0.21 12.48 -16.70
N ILE A 239 -0.72 11.88 -15.96
CA ILE A 239 -2.01 12.53 -15.62
C ILE A 239 -1.77 13.77 -14.79
N CYS A 240 -0.93 13.69 -13.77
CA CYS A 240 -0.72 14.76 -12.80
C CYS A 240 0.04 15.96 -13.35
N HIS A 241 1.05 15.75 -14.21
CA HIS A 241 1.96 16.79 -14.68
C HIS A 241 1.84 17.14 -16.17
N GLU A 242 1.35 16.20 -16.97
CA GLU A 242 1.37 16.31 -18.44
C GLU A 242 -0.05 16.35 -19.04
N GLY A 243 -1.09 16.26 -18.20
CA GLY A 243 -2.48 16.34 -18.64
C GLY A 243 -2.96 15.13 -19.44
N ALA A 244 -2.33 13.95 -19.26
CA ALA A 244 -2.80 12.73 -19.89
C ALA A 244 -4.25 12.41 -19.47
N PRO A 245 -5.06 11.81 -20.37
CA PRO A 245 -6.46 11.52 -20.08
C PRO A 245 -6.59 10.47 -18.96
N VAL A 246 -7.61 10.64 -18.10
CA VAL A 246 -7.98 9.66 -17.10
C VAL A 246 -8.82 8.53 -17.71
N ALA A 247 -8.75 7.34 -17.13
CA ALA A 247 -9.58 6.21 -17.50
C ALA A 247 -11.08 6.51 -17.26
N LEU A 248 -11.95 6.12 -18.20
CA LEU A 248 -13.39 6.31 -18.12
C LEU A 248 -14.00 5.20 -17.28
N ASN A 249 -14.47 5.54 -16.08
CA ASN A 249 -15.14 4.64 -15.15
C ASN A 249 -16.05 5.45 -14.22
N CYS A 250 -16.89 4.80 -13.41
CA CYS A 250 -17.78 5.55 -12.53
C CYS A 250 -17.05 6.35 -11.45
N ARG A 251 -15.87 5.91 -10.98
CA ARG A 251 -15.13 6.64 -9.93
C ARG A 251 -14.52 7.95 -10.44
N THR A 252 -14.19 8.04 -11.73
CA THR A 252 -13.77 9.27 -12.38
C THR A 252 -14.95 10.11 -12.88
N CYS A 253 -16.19 9.63 -12.73
CA CYS A 253 -17.41 10.33 -13.12
C CYS A 253 -17.91 11.27 -12.02
N SER A 254 -18.34 12.49 -12.38
CA SER A 254 -18.87 13.50 -11.46
C SER A 254 -20.17 13.07 -10.75
N PHE A 255 -20.93 12.16 -11.34
CA PHE A 255 -22.18 11.67 -10.76
C PHE A 255 -21.99 10.55 -9.73
N ALA A 256 -20.81 9.97 -9.61
CA ALA A 256 -20.56 8.92 -8.61
C ALA A 256 -19.90 9.49 -7.36
N ARG A 257 -20.39 9.10 -6.20
CA ARG A 257 -19.83 9.50 -4.89
C ARG A 257 -19.71 8.31 -3.95
N PRO A 258 -18.70 8.29 -3.08
CA PRO A 258 -18.62 7.31 -2.01
C PRO A 258 -19.75 7.53 -1.00
N VAL A 259 -20.24 6.46 -0.40
CA VAL A 259 -21.22 6.47 0.69
C VAL A 259 -20.85 5.40 1.70
N ASP A 260 -21.44 5.41 2.89
CA ASP A 260 -21.13 4.45 3.95
C ASP A 260 -21.23 3.00 3.49
N GLY A 261 -20.39 2.14 4.06
CA GLY A 261 -20.36 0.71 3.79
C GLY A 261 -19.61 0.33 2.50
N PRO A 262 -18.43 0.85 2.23
CA PRO A 262 -17.54 0.97 1.04
C PRO A 262 -18.28 0.94 -0.30
N GLN A 263 -19.47 1.54 -0.37
CA GLN A 263 -20.31 1.57 -1.55
C GLN A 263 -20.15 2.88 -2.33
N TRP A 264 -20.55 2.85 -3.59
CA TRP A 264 -20.61 4.03 -4.46
C TRP A 264 -22.03 4.24 -4.96
N LEU A 265 -22.53 5.47 -4.89
CA LEU A 265 -23.85 5.88 -5.35
C LEU A 265 -23.71 6.71 -6.63
N CYS A 266 -24.41 6.31 -7.70
CA CYS A 266 -24.63 7.15 -8.86
C CYS A 266 -25.80 8.08 -8.59
N THR A 267 -25.56 9.40 -8.51
CA THR A 267 -26.60 10.41 -8.26
C THR A 267 -27.50 10.62 -9.46
N LYS A 268 -26.99 10.41 -10.69
CA LYS A 268 -27.78 10.51 -11.93
C LYS A 268 -28.78 9.38 -12.07
N HIS A 269 -28.34 8.13 -11.87
CA HIS A 269 -29.18 6.94 -11.98
C HIS A 269 -29.83 6.55 -10.65
N LYS A 270 -29.53 7.24 -9.55
CA LYS A 270 -30.09 7.02 -8.21
C LYS A 270 -29.95 5.56 -7.74
N LYS A 271 -28.80 4.94 -8.01
CA LYS A 271 -28.52 3.54 -7.65
C LYS A 271 -27.13 3.36 -7.07
N TYR A 272 -26.99 2.35 -6.22
CA TYR A 272 -25.68 1.87 -5.77
C TYR A 272 -24.98 1.14 -6.92
N LEU A 273 -23.68 1.27 -6.98
CA LEU A 273 -22.82 0.71 -8.02
C LEU A 273 -22.01 -0.45 -7.47
N ASP A 274 -22.14 -1.63 -8.03
CA ASP A 274 -21.20 -2.71 -7.75
C ASP A 274 -19.82 -2.46 -8.42
N ALA A 275 -18.83 -3.29 -8.12
CA ALA A 275 -17.47 -3.11 -8.62
C ALA A 275 -17.39 -3.21 -10.15
N GLY A 276 -18.18 -4.08 -10.78
CA GLY A 276 -18.24 -4.26 -12.22
C GLY A 276 -18.84 -3.03 -12.91
N GLU A 277 -19.95 -2.52 -12.38
CA GLU A 277 -20.58 -1.29 -12.87
C GLU A 277 -19.66 -0.08 -12.72
N GLN A 278 -18.96 0.02 -11.58
CA GLN A 278 -17.96 1.08 -11.38
C GLN A 278 -16.88 1.05 -12.44
N ALA A 279 -16.35 -0.13 -12.78
CA ALA A 279 -15.29 -0.30 -13.76
C ALA A 279 -15.76 -0.07 -15.21
N ALA A 280 -16.97 -0.54 -15.54
CA ALA A 280 -17.51 -0.43 -16.90
C ALA A 280 -17.87 1.01 -17.28
N GLY A 281 -18.28 1.85 -16.32
CA GLY A 281 -18.85 3.17 -16.63
C GLY A 281 -20.16 3.07 -17.38
N CYS A 282 -20.59 4.18 -17.99
CA CYS A 282 -21.80 4.20 -18.81
C CYS A 282 -21.76 5.36 -19.83
N GLY A 283 -22.76 5.42 -20.75
CA GLY A 283 -22.86 6.46 -21.77
C GLY A 283 -23.15 7.88 -21.24
N ASP A 284 -23.59 7.98 -19.97
CA ASP A 284 -23.85 9.26 -19.30
C ASP A 284 -22.62 9.78 -18.53
N TYR A 285 -21.42 9.24 -18.82
CA TYR A 285 -20.20 9.65 -18.16
C TYR A 285 -19.97 11.17 -18.29
N SER A 286 -19.66 11.79 -17.15
CA SER A 286 -19.20 13.18 -17.09
C SER A 286 -17.95 13.24 -16.22
N LYS A 287 -16.82 13.63 -16.81
CA LYS A 287 -15.54 13.70 -16.09
C LYS A 287 -15.66 14.63 -14.88
N ARG A 288 -15.08 14.24 -13.74
CA ARG A 288 -14.99 15.11 -12.56
C ARG A 288 -14.27 16.41 -12.93
N GLU A 289 -14.78 17.55 -12.46
CA GLU A 289 -14.16 18.86 -12.70
C GLU A 289 -12.72 18.90 -12.21
N ALA A 290 -12.44 18.34 -11.05
CA ALA A 290 -11.09 18.22 -10.50
C ALA A 290 -10.09 17.43 -11.38
N MET A 291 -10.55 16.73 -12.41
CA MET A 291 -9.73 15.99 -13.37
C MET A 291 -9.72 16.64 -14.77
N ALA A 292 -10.33 17.83 -14.89
CA ALA A 292 -10.46 18.55 -16.16
C ALA A 292 -9.13 19.12 -16.67
#